data_d0f52e212bbcca40ebbcc16d96d2cc4c
#
_entry.id   d0f52e212bbcca40ebbcc16d96d2cc4c
#
_cell.length_a   1.000
_cell.length_b   1.000
_cell.length_c   1.000
_cell.angle_alpha   90.00
_cell.angle_beta   90.00
_cell.angle_gamma   90.00
#
_symmetry.space_group_name_H-M   'P 1'
#
loop_
_entity.id
_entity.type
_entity.pdbx_description
1 polymer ?
#
loop_
_entity_poly.entity_id
_entity_poly.type
_entity_poly.pdbx_seq_one_letter_code
_entity_poly.pdbx_strand_id
1 'polypeptide(L)'
;RRQRQMCIRDRYVERMAKLARSIYNIPLYVNAAMNSRGRKPGEYPSAGPLAHLIDVWHYAAPNIDFLAPDLYDKGFVDWVAKYKLHNNPLFIPEIRLEDNDGVRAFYVFGEHDAIGFCPFSIESGSDRADAPLVQSYIKLKELMPLLTKYQGKGVMNGLLFDEENKERILSYDDLEITCRHYFTLPWDPRARDGTVWPEGGGVLLRLAPDEYIVAGSGLVLEFKKQGENKMKSSPALGEDGFASVGGKASKTENSWQGGMRAGIGSVDEVNVNEDGSLKYIRRLNGDQDHQGRHVRIPVGEFSILHVKLYEYK
;
A
#
# COMPACT_ATOMS: atom_id res chain seq x y z
N ARG A 1 -25.64 1.06 -32.45
CA ARG A 1 -26.73 0.73 -31.50
C ARG A 1 -26.29 0.81 -30.03
N ARG A 2 -25.13 0.22 -29.63
CA ARG A 2 -24.66 0.18 -28.23
C ARG A 2 -24.26 1.54 -27.67
N GLN A 3 -23.54 2.37 -28.42
CA GLN A 3 -23.21 3.75 -28.04
C GLN A 3 -24.47 4.60 -27.81
N ARG A 4 -25.49 4.42 -28.62
CA ARG A 4 -26.75 5.16 -28.48
C ARG A 4 -27.53 4.75 -27.21
N GLN A 5 -27.48 3.48 -26.82
CA GLN A 5 -28.10 3.01 -25.57
C GLN A 5 -27.32 3.52 -24.35
N MET A 6 -26.00 3.63 -24.45
CA MET A 6 -25.14 4.17 -23.41
C MET A 6 -25.47 5.66 -23.17
N CYS A 7 -25.48 6.48 -24.24
CA CYS A 7 -25.85 7.90 -24.14
C CYS A 7 -27.26 8.15 -23.58
N ILE A 8 -28.20 7.23 -23.77
CA ILE A 8 -29.55 7.33 -23.19
C ILE A 8 -29.50 7.06 -21.69
N ARG A 9 -28.73 6.07 -21.24
CA ARG A 9 -28.56 5.74 -19.82
C ARG A 9 -27.84 6.87 -19.07
N ASP A 10 -26.77 7.39 -19.62
CA ASP A 10 -25.97 8.45 -19.04
C ASP A 10 -26.82 9.72 -18.85
N ARG A 11 -27.63 10.10 -19.84
CA ARG A 11 -28.56 11.24 -19.72
C ARG A 11 -29.66 10.99 -18.70
N TYR A 12 -30.12 9.77 -18.53
CA TYR A 12 -31.06 9.43 -17.49
C TYR A 12 -30.43 9.58 -16.11
N VAL A 13 -29.22 9.03 -15.94
CA VAL A 13 -28.45 9.15 -14.69
C VAL A 13 -28.14 10.60 -14.38
N GLU A 14 -27.73 11.40 -15.38
CA GLU A 14 -27.51 12.83 -15.23
C GLU A 14 -28.78 13.57 -14.71
N ARG A 15 -29.92 13.26 -15.28
CA ARG A 15 -31.19 13.86 -14.83
C ARG A 15 -31.51 13.52 -13.38
N MET A 16 -31.25 12.26 -12.98
CA MET A 16 -31.45 11.80 -11.60
C MET A 16 -30.47 12.46 -10.66
N ALA A 17 -29.18 12.53 -11.04
CA ALA A 17 -28.15 13.17 -10.25
C ALA A 17 -28.42 14.65 -10.03
N LYS A 18 -28.82 15.38 -11.08
CA LYS A 18 -29.20 16.78 -10.99
C LYS A 18 -30.41 17.02 -10.06
N LEU A 19 -31.40 16.13 -10.13
CA LEU A 19 -32.55 16.20 -9.24
C LEU A 19 -32.15 15.93 -7.78
N ALA A 20 -31.34 14.86 -7.55
CA ALA A 20 -30.87 14.51 -6.21
C ALA A 20 -30.08 15.68 -5.58
N ARG A 21 -29.16 16.30 -6.33
CA ARG A 21 -28.40 17.47 -5.87
C ARG A 21 -29.25 18.67 -5.54
N SER A 22 -30.37 18.87 -6.24
CA SER A 22 -31.29 19.96 -5.94
C SER A 22 -32.04 19.80 -4.61
N ILE A 23 -32.11 18.55 -4.11
CA ILE A 23 -32.74 18.21 -2.83
C ILE A 23 -31.66 18.15 -1.72
N TYR A 24 -30.54 17.47 -2.00
CA TYR A 24 -29.46 17.32 -1.05
C TYR A 24 -28.12 17.27 -1.78
N ASN A 25 -27.27 18.29 -1.60
CA ASN A 25 -26.04 18.46 -2.33
C ASN A 25 -24.88 17.70 -1.65
N ILE A 26 -24.75 16.42 -1.97
CA ILE A 26 -23.65 15.55 -1.55
C ILE A 26 -22.92 15.00 -2.78
N PRO A 27 -21.66 14.52 -2.64
CA PRO A 27 -20.99 13.81 -3.71
C PRO A 27 -21.78 12.58 -4.16
N LEU A 28 -21.88 12.40 -5.48
CA LEU A 28 -22.59 11.31 -6.12
C LEU A 28 -21.62 10.48 -6.94
N TYR A 29 -21.72 9.16 -6.87
CA TYR A 29 -20.93 8.25 -7.69
C TYR A 29 -21.79 7.19 -8.36
N VAL A 30 -21.24 6.58 -9.38
CA VAL A 30 -21.78 5.38 -10.01
C VAL A 30 -20.74 4.29 -9.96
N ASN A 31 -21.09 3.11 -9.48
CA ASN A 31 -20.25 1.94 -9.51
C ASN A 31 -20.63 0.99 -10.64
N ALA A 32 -19.73 0.11 -10.99
CA ALA A 32 -19.92 -0.85 -12.05
C ALA A 32 -19.27 -2.18 -11.76
N ALA A 33 -20.03 -3.26 -12.02
CA ALA A 33 -19.45 -4.56 -12.26
C ALA A 33 -18.51 -4.46 -13.46
N MET A 34 -17.32 -5.03 -13.33
CA MET A 34 -16.28 -4.96 -14.34
C MET A 34 -16.48 -5.95 -15.46
N ASN A 35 -15.81 -5.70 -16.59
CA ASN A 35 -15.78 -6.66 -17.68
C ASN A 35 -14.98 -7.91 -17.28
N SER A 36 -15.57 -9.09 -17.46
CA SER A 36 -14.89 -10.36 -17.19
C SER A 36 -13.81 -10.64 -18.24
N ARG A 37 -12.64 -11.09 -17.80
CA ARG A 37 -11.51 -11.44 -18.67
C ARG A 37 -11.91 -12.56 -19.67
N GLY A 38 -11.48 -12.41 -20.90
CA GLY A 38 -11.74 -13.39 -21.97
C GLY A 38 -13.17 -13.44 -22.49
N ARG A 39 -14.09 -12.63 -21.95
CA ARG A 39 -15.48 -12.55 -22.39
C ARG A 39 -15.73 -11.33 -23.27
N LYS A 40 -16.69 -11.46 -24.18
CA LYS A 40 -17.13 -10.38 -25.07
C LYS A 40 -18.27 -9.58 -24.41
N PRO A 41 -18.46 -8.31 -24.79
CA PRO A 41 -19.61 -7.53 -24.35
C PRO A 41 -20.94 -8.24 -24.64
N GLY A 42 -21.75 -8.42 -23.59
CA GLY A 42 -23.00 -9.20 -23.61
C GLY A 42 -22.88 -10.55 -22.91
N GLU A 43 -21.65 -11.00 -22.63
CA GLU A 43 -21.38 -12.22 -21.86
C GLU A 43 -21.09 -11.93 -20.37
N TYR A 44 -21.11 -10.65 -20.00
CA TYR A 44 -20.92 -10.15 -18.63
C TYR A 44 -21.81 -8.92 -18.40
N PRO A 45 -22.12 -8.60 -17.13
CA PRO A 45 -22.81 -7.35 -16.80
C PRO A 45 -21.96 -6.14 -17.23
N SER A 46 -22.40 -5.41 -18.24
CA SER A 46 -21.66 -4.27 -18.81
C SER A 46 -22.45 -2.97 -18.70
N ALA A 47 -23.18 -2.81 -17.59
CA ALA A 47 -24.18 -1.77 -17.47
C ALA A 47 -23.65 -0.46 -16.88
N GLY A 48 -22.46 -0.43 -16.33
CA GLY A 48 -21.94 0.72 -15.63
C GLY A 48 -20.76 1.41 -16.32
N PRO A 49 -20.07 2.31 -15.62
CA PRO A 49 -18.93 3.06 -16.13
C PRO A 49 -17.65 2.20 -16.10
N LEU A 50 -17.47 1.39 -17.13
CA LEU A 50 -16.22 0.64 -17.32
C LEU A 50 -15.04 1.60 -17.49
N ALA A 51 -13.84 1.21 -17.08
CA ALA A 51 -12.65 2.05 -17.06
C ALA A 51 -12.39 2.80 -18.39
N HIS A 52 -12.60 2.15 -19.55
CA HIS A 52 -12.43 2.78 -20.85
C HIS A 52 -13.56 3.74 -21.26
N LEU A 53 -14.57 3.89 -20.44
CA LEU A 53 -15.75 4.76 -20.67
C LEU A 53 -15.84 5.92 -19.69
N ILE A 54 -14.88 6.06 -18.79
CA ILE A 54 -14.90 7.08 -17.74
C ILE A 54 -15.07 8.49 -18.32
N ASP A 55 -14.30 8.84 -19.35
CA ASP A 55 -14.42 10.15 -20.00
C ASP A 55 -15.79 10.41 -20.64
N VAL A 56 -16.40 9.34 -21.20
CA VAL A 56 -17.75 9.42 -21.78
C VAL A 56 -18.78 9.71 -20.66
N TRP A 57 -18.63 9.07 -19.52
CA TRP A 57 -19.49 9.28 -18.37
C TRP A 57 -19.35 10.69 -17.80
N HIS A 58 -18.14 11.19 -17.60
CA HIS A 58 -17.91 12.55 -17.12
C HIS A 58 -18.51 13.60 -18.07
N TYR A 59 -18.41 13.37 -19.40
CA TYR A 59 -19.03 14.26 -20.38
C TYR A 59 -20.56 14.19 -20.36
N ALA A 60 -21.14 13.00 -20.24
CA ALA A 60 -22.59 12.79 -20.37
C ALA A 60 -23.36 12.98 -19.06
N ALA A 61 -22.70 12.83 -17.92
CA ALA A 61 -23.28 12.94 -16.58
C ALA A 61 -22.42 13.81 -15.64
N PRO A 62 -22.28 15.12 -15.93
CA PRO A 62 -21.40 16.03 -15.18
C PRO A 62 -21.82 16.25 -13.72
N ASN A 63 -23.02 15.83 -13.30
CA ASN A 63 -23.45 15.86 -11.91
C ASN A 63 -23.07 14.60 -11.12
N ILE A 64 -22.38 13.62 -11.75
CA ILE A 64 -21.72 12.51 -11.07
C ILE A 64 -20.27 12.94 -10.80
N ASP A 65 -19.83 12.85 -9.54
CA ASP A 65 -18.50 13.34 -9.12
C ASP A 65 -17.40 12.35 -9.47
N PHE A 66 -17.67 11.05 -9.34
CA PHE A 66 -16.69 10.02 -9.67
C PHE A 66 -17.34 8.67 -10.00
N LEU A 67 -16.54 7.83 -10.59
CA LEU A 67 -16.92 6.52 -11.09
C LEU A 67 -16.06 5.46 -10.39
N ALA A 68 -16.67 4.38 -9.95
CA ALA A 68 -16.09 3.43 -9.03
C ALA A 68 -16.18 1.98 -9.56
N PRO A 69 -15.16 1.13 -9.35
CA PRO A 69 -15.21 -0.27 -9.73
C PRO A 69 -15.75 -1.18 -8.63
N ASP A 70 -16.52 -2.21 -9.01
CA ASP A 70 -16.80 -3.37 -8.17
C ASP A 70 -15.75 -4.44 -8.49
N LEU A 71 -14.78 -4.67 -7.60
CA LEU A 71 -13.58 -5.44 -7.88
C LEU A 71 -13.75 -6.92 -7.51
N TYR A 72 -14.01 -7.74 -8.51
CA TYR A 72 -14.08 -9.21 -8.40
C TYR A 72 -13.06 -9.94 -9.28
N ASP A 73 -12.22 -9.20 -10.02
CA ASP A 73 -11.17 -9.74 -10.89
C ASP A 73 -9.84 -9.84 -10.14
N LYS A 74 -9.04 -10.85 -10.46
CA LYS A 74 -7.73 -11.09 -9.86
C LYS A 74 -6.68 -10.01 -10.15
N GLY A 75 -6.87 -9.19 -11.18
CA GLY A 75 -5.96 -8.11 -11.56
C GLY A 75 -6.15 -6.84 -10.75
N PHE A 76 -6.17 -6.94 -9.42
CA PHE A 76 -6.45 -5.83 -8.50
C PHE A 76 -5.63 -4.57 -8.83
N VAL A 77 -4.30 -4.67 -8.87
CA VAL A 77 -3.38 -3.54 -9.11
C VAL A 77 -3.68 -2.85 -10.45
N ASP A 78 -3.85 -3.62 -11.52
CA ASP A 78 -4.15 -3.09 -12.85
C ASP A 78 -5.48 -2.35 -12.92
N TRP A 79 -6.49 -2.86 -12.18
CA TRP A 79 -7.82 -2.27 -12.21
C TRP A 79 -7.89 -0.98 -11.39
N VAL A 80 -7.32 -0.94 -10.21
CA VAL A 80 -7.32 0.29 -9.38
C VAL A 80 -6.59 1.42 -10.09
N ALA A 81 -5.47 1.12 -10.77
CA ALA A 81 -4.74 2.09 -11.56
C ALA A 81 -5.57 2.70 -12.72
N LYS A 82 -6.49 1.94 -13.33
CA LYS A 82 -7.35 2.43 -14.40
C LYS A 82 -8.47 3.37 -13.93
N TYR A 83 -8.88 3.26 -12.68
CA TYR A 83 -9.92 4.13 -12.10
C TYR A 83 -9.36 5.35 -11.39
N LYS A 84 -8.07 5.35 -11.03
CA LYS A 84 -7.38 6.52 -10.48
C LYS A 84 -6.95 7.45 -11.60
N LEU A 85 -7.72 8.50 -11.85
CA LEU A 85 -7.43 9.54 -12.84
C LEU A 85 -7.41 10.91 -12.15
N HIS A 86 -6.84 11.93 -12.82
CA HIS A 86 -6.77 13.28 -12.29
C HIS A 86 -8.16 13.88 -11.97
N ASN A 87 -9.20 13.46 -12.70
CA ASN A 87 -10.58 13.89 -12.54
C ASN A 87 -11.49 12.79 -11.97
N ASN A 88 -10.92 11.68 -11.49
CA ASN A 88 -11.67 10.57 -10.92
C ASN A 88 -10.91 10.01 -9.71
N PRO A 89 -11.23 10.47 -8.48
CA PRO A 89 -10.64 9.89 -7.27
C PRO A 89 -10.97 8.40 -7.18
N LEU A 90 -10.03 7.60 -6.65
CA LEU A 90 -10.28 6.19 -6.47
C LEU A 90 -11.17 5.95 -5.27
N PHE A 91 -12.33 5.35 -5.51
CA PHE A 91 -13.22 4.80 -4.51
C PHE A 91 -13.57 3.35 -4.88
N ILE A 92 -13.43 2.44 -3.94
CA ILE A 92 -13.77 1.02 -4.13
C ILE A 92 -14.96 0.70 -3.23
N PRO A 93 -16.20 0.86 -3.74
CA PRO A 93 -17.42 0.63 -2.96
C PRO A 93 -17.70 -0.85 -2.74
N GLU A 94 -17.10 -1.70 -3.57
CA GLU A 94 -17.31 -3.13 -3.50
C GLU A 94 -16.08 -3.89 -4.00
N ILE A 95 -15.57 -4.79 -3.17
CA ILE A 95 -14.52 -5.74 -3.53
C ILE A 95 -14.86 -7.09 -2.88
N ARG A 96 -14.43 -8.19 -3.53
CA ARG A 96 -14.59 -9.52 -2.97
C ARG A 96 -13.92 -9.58 -1.58
N LEU A 97 -14.65 -10.06 -0.58
CA LEU A 97 -14.08 -10.26 0.77
C LEU A 97 -13.04 -11.37 0.74
N GLU A 98 -11.79 -11.02 0.98
CA GLU A 98 -10.62 -11.92 1.02
C GLU A 98 -9.71 -11.57 2.21
N ASP A 99 -8.90 -12.53 2.64
CA ASP A 99 -7.97 -12.34 3.78
C ASP A 99 -6.94 -11.23 3.52
N ASN A 100 -6.64 -10.96 2.24
CA ASN A 100 -5.67 -9.94 1.81
C ASN A 100 -6.24 -8.51 1.79
N ASP A 101 -7.54 -8.32 1.97
CA ASP A 101 -8.18 -7.00 1.83
C ASP A 101 -7.61 -5.97 2.80
N GLY A 102 -7.15 -6.41 3.95
CA GLY A 102 -6.53 -5.53 4.91
C GLY A 102 -5.29 -4.81 4.36
N VAL A 103 -4.37 -5.54 3.74
CA VAL A 103 -3.15 -4.96 3.14
C VAL A 103 -3.44 -4.21 1.84
N ARG A 104 -4.42 -4.66 1.05
CA ARG A 104 -4.88 -3.99 -0.16
C ARG A 104 -5.48 -2.61 0.13
N ALA A 105 -6.20 -2.49 1.24
CA ALA A 105 -6.73 -1.20 1.70
C ALA A 105 -5.58 -0.21 1.99
N PHE A 106 -4.55 -0.61 2.75
CA PHE A 106 -3.38 0.24 2.96
C PHE A 106 -2.70 0.65 1.64
N TYR A 107 -2.54 -0.30 0.72
CA TYR A 107 -1.95 -0.04 -0.59
C TYR A 107 -2.69 1.05 -1.36
N VAL A 108 -4.00 0.97 -1.50
CA VAL A 108 -4.74 1.94 -2.31
C VAL A 108 -4.80 3.33 -1.67
N PHE A 109 -4.82 3.42 -0.34
CA PHE A 109 -4.70 4.71 0.35
C PHE A 109 -3.33 5.35 0.13
N GLY A 110 -2.26 4.54 0.16
CA GLY A 110 -0.89 5.04 -0.01
C GLY A 110 -0.51 5.32 -1.47
N GLU A 111 -0.86 4.43 -2.41
CA GLU A 111 -0.44 4.54 -3.81
C GLU A 111 -1.38 5.41 -4.65
N HIS A 112 -2.67 5.35 -4.34
CA HIS A 112 -3.68 5.96 -5.20
C HIS A 112 -4.47 7.08 -4.51
N ASP A 113 -4.10 7.49 -3.30
CA ASP A 113 -4.88 8.47 -2.54
C ASP A 113 -6.37 8.09 -2.50
N ALA A 114 -6.71 6.81 -2.34
CA ALA A 114 -8.08 6.34 -2.36
C ALA A 114 -8.92 7.04 -1.28
N ILE A 115 -10.20 7.26 -1.58
CA ILE A 115 -11.14 7.88 -0.64
C ILE A 115 -12.03 6.88 0.09
N GLY A 116 -11.96 5.59 -0.28
CA GLY A 116 -12.66 4.50 0.39
C GLY A 116 -12.34 3.13 -0.19
N PHE A 117 -12.49 2.10 0.67
CA PHE A 117 -12.27 0.69 0.33
C PHE A 117 -13.24 -0.16 1.15
N CYS A 118 -14.16 -0.86 0.48
CA CYS A 118 -15.28 -1.53 1.11
C CYS A 118 -15.39 -3.00 0.65
N PRO A 119 -14.87 -3.96 1.43
CA PRO A 119 -15.12 -5.39 1.19
C PRO A 119 -16.61 -5.71 1.27
N PHE A 120 -17.11 -6.49 0.31
CA PHE A 120 -18.51 -6.88 0.25
C PHE A 120 -18.85 -7.82 1.42
N SER A 121 -19.97 -7.57 2.10
CA SER A 121 -20.39 -8.33 3.29
C SER A 121 -19.34 -8.35 4.41
N ILE A 122 -18.66 -7.24 4.63
CA ILE A 122 -17.61 -7.12 5.66
C ILE A 122 -18.09 -7.56 7.05
N GLU A 123 -19.37 -7.38 7.36
CA GLU A 123 -20.00 -7.84 8.60
C GLU A 123 -19.94 -9.36 8.78
N SER A 124 -19.85 -10.12 7.68
CA SER A 124 -19.76 -11.59 7.75
C SER A 124 -18.35 -12.09 8.08
N GLY A 125 -17.32 -11.24 7.93
CA GLY A 125 -15.92 -11.57 8.22
C GLY A 125 -15.42 -11.04 9.56
N SER A 126 -16.28 -10.38 10.35
CA SER A 126 -15.89 -9.60 11.53
C SER A 126 -16.19 -10.26 12.88
N ASP A 127 -16.59 -11.52 12.90
CA ASP A 127 -16.97 -12.22 14.15
C ASP A 127 -15.80 -12.40 15.14
N ARG A 128 -14.57 -12.16 14.71
CA ARG A 128 -13.36 -12.29 15.51
C ARG A 128 -12.58 -10.99 15.54
N ALA A 129 -12.42 -10.44 16.74
CA ALA A 129 -11.65 -9.20 16.96
C ALA A 129 -10.17 -9.33 16.54
N ASP A 130 -9.62 -10.54 16.53
CA ASP A 130 -8.24 -10.82 16.11
C ASP A 130 -8.10 -11.12 14.61
N ALA A 131 -9.20 -11.11 13.85
CA ALA A 131 -9.14 -11.33 12.40
C ALA A 131 -8.26 -10.26 11.72
N PRO A 132 -7.40 -10.63 10.76
CA PRO A 132 -6.49 -9.69 10.08
C PRO A 132 -7.22 -8.48 9.49
N LEU A 133 -8.38 -8.67 8.90
CA LEU A 133 -9.21 -7.59 8.36
C LEU A 133 -9.64 -6.59 9.45
N VAL A 134 -10.08 -7.08 10.61
CA VAL A 134 -10.49 -6.22 11.73
C VAL A 134 -9.31 -5.42 12.25
N GLN A 135 -8.16 -6.07 12.46
CA GLN A 135 -6.94 -5.41 12.91
C GLN A 135 -6.46 -4.36 11.91
N SER A 136 -6.54 -4.64 10.61
CA SER A 136 -6.17 -3.69 9.57
C SER A 136 -7.04 -2.43 9.60
N TYR A 137 -8.36 -2.57 9.76
CA TYR A 137 -9.27 -1.43 9.81
C TYR A 137 -9.15 -0.61 11.10
N ILE A 138 -8.80 -1.26 12.23
CA ILE A 138 -8.45 -0.53 13.46
C ILE A 138 -7.24 0.37 13.19
N LYS A 139 -6.17 -0.16 12.59
CA LYS A 139 -4.96 0.60 12.27
C LYS A 139 -5.16 1.64 11.18
N LEU A 140 -5.96 1.34 10.15
CA LEU A 140 -6.36 2.33 9.15
C LEU A 140 -7.13 3.50 9.77
N LYS A 141 -8.08 3.22 10.67
CA LYS A 141 -8.81 4.27 11.40
C LYS A 141 -7.87 5.15 12.21
N GLU A 142 -6.91 4.57 12.92
CA GLU A 142 -5.88 5.31 13.65
C GLU A 142 -5.02 6.15 12.70
N LEU A 143 -4.65 5.64 11.53
CA LEU A 143 -3.82 6.32 10.55
C LEU A 143 -4.55 7.44 9.79
N MET A 144 -5.88 7.43 9.76
CA MET A 144 -6.71 8.30 8.91
C MET A 144 -6.40 9.80 9.02
N PRO A 145 -6.10 10.37 10.21
CA PRO A 145 -5.72 11.79 10.31
C PRO A 145 -4.48 12.15 9.48
N LEU A 146 -3.49 11.25 9.42
CA LEU A 146 -2.30 11.45 8.59
C LEU A 146 -2.62 11.23 7.11
N LEU A 147 -3.34 10.17 6.75
CA LEU A 147 -3.74 9.91 5.36
C LEU A 147 -4.48 11.12 4.79
N THR A 148 -5.49 11.62 5.48
CA THR A 148 -6.28 12.79 5.06
C THR A 148 -5.41 14.05 4.94
N LYS A 149 -4.49 14.26 5.89
CA LYS A 149 -3.59 15.42 5.88
C LYS A 149 -2.63 15.41 4.69
N TYR A 150 -2.16 14.25 4.29
CA TYR A 150 -1.11 14.09 3.27
C TYR A 150 -1.61 13.61 1.91
N GLN A 151 -2.88 13.24 1.80
CA GLN A 151 -3.54 12.86 0.54
C GLN A 151 -3.34 13.92 -0.55
N GLY A 152 -3.00 13.49 -1.75
CA GLY A 152 -2.76 14.35 -2.92
C GLY A 152 -1.44 15.16 -2.88
N LYS A 153 -0.58 14.98 -1.86
CA LYS A 153 0.67 15.74 -1.73
C LYS A 153 1.89 15.04 -2.35
N GLY A 154 1.73 13.82 -2.87
CA GLY A 154 2.81 13.05 -3.49
C GLY A 154 3.91 12.57 -2.52
N VAL A 155 3.60 12.49 -1.23
CA VAL A 155 4.53 12.05 -0.16
C VAL A 155 4.19 10.68 0.40
N MET A 156 3.19 10.00 -0.18
CA MET A 156 2.79 8.65 0.16
C MET A 156 3.10 7.69 -0.97
N ASN A 157 3.44 6.46 -0.60
CA ASN A 157 3.51 5.32 -1.51
C ASN A 157 2.80 4.12 -0.89
N GLY A 158 2.01 3.44 -1.69
CA GLY A 158 1.46 2.14 -1.35
C GLY A 158 2.45 1.03 -1.64
N LEU A 159 2.52 0.07 -0.76
CA LEU A 159 3.34 -1.12 -0.88
C LEU A 159 2.41 -2.33 -0.95
N LEU A 160 2.62 -3.20 -1.95
CA LEU A 160 1.89 -4.46 -2.07
C LEU A 160 2.81 -5.51 -2.68
N PHE A 161 3.02 -6.59 -1.96
CA PHE A 161 3.96 -7.65 -2.28
C PHE A 161 3.30 -9.01 -2.16
N ASP A 162 3.73 -9.92 -3.03
CA ASP A 162 3.38 -11.32 -3.05
C ASP A 162 4.61 -12.16 -3.42
N GLU A 163 4.39 -13.44 -3.75
CA GLU A 163 5.46 -14.34 -4.15
C GLU A 163 6.06 -14.02 -5.53
N GLU A 164 5.32 -13.33 -6.40
CA GLU A 164 5.77 -12.91 -7.74
C GLU A 164 6.42 -11.51 -7.69
N ASN A 165 5.81 -10.59 -6.94
CA ASN A 165 6.23 -9.20 -6.78
C ASN A 165 6.80 -8.99 -5.37
N LYS A 166 8.06 -9.39 -5.16
CA LYS A 166 8.66 -9.49 -3.82
C LYS A 166 9.19 -8.19 -3.27
N GLU A 167 9.56 -7.24 -4.13
CA GLU A 167 10.23 -6.01 -3.73
C GLU A 167 9.93 -4.84 -4.65
N ARG A 168 10.09 -3.63 -4.10
CA ARG A 168 10.03 -2.34 -4.82
C ARG A 168 11.08 -1.42 -4.25
N ILE A 169 11.82 -0.71 -5.12
CA ILE A 169 12.77 0.32 -4.73
C ILE A 169 12.12 1.69 -4.95
N LEU A 170 12.13 2.50 -3.92
CA LEU A 170 11.70 3.89 -3.95
C LEU A 170 12.90 4.81 -3.82
N SER A 171 12.90 5.92 -4.54
CA SER A 171 13.97 6.92 -4.49
C SER A 171 13.39 8.28 -4.08
N TYR A 172 13.97 8.88 -3.05
CA TYR A 172 13.66 10.21 -2.58
C TYR A 172 14.95 11.01 -2.46
N ASP A 173 15.11 12.03 -3.31
CA ASP A 173 16.33 12.85 -3.36
C ASP A 173 17.58 11.96 -3.50
N ASP A 174 18.39 11.84 -2.46
CA ASP A 174 19.59 11.00 -2.40
C ASP A 174 19.40 9.71 -1.56
N LEU A 175 18.20 9.41 -1.14
CA LEU A 175 17.85 8.20 -0.37
C LEU A 175 17.18 7.16 -1.26
N GLU A 176 17.63 5.92 -1.15
CA GLU A 176 17.02 4.74 -1.73
C GLU A 176 16.40 3.89 -0.62
N ILE A 177 15.13 3.53 -0.78
CA ILE A 177 14.38 2.69 0.17
C ILE A 177 14.01 1.40 -0.54
N THR A 178 14.61 0.29 -0.13
CA THR A 178 14.23 -1.04 -0.60
C THR A 178 13.09 -1.56 0.27
N CYS A 179 11.91 -1.70 -0.31
CA CYS A 179 10.71 -2.21 0.34
C CYS A 179 10.45 -3.63 -0.18
N ARG A 180 10.19 -4.60 0.70
CA ARG A 180 9.99 -5.99 0.29
C ARG A 180 9.05 -6.75 1.21
N HIS A 181 8.57 -7.89 0.71
CA HIS A 181 7.77 -8.82 1.50
C HIS A 181 8.57 -9.41 2.67
N TYR A 182 7.91 -9.59 3.82
CA TYR A 182 8.57 -10.09 5.05
C TYR A 182 9.24 -11.46 4.86
N PHE A 183 8.65 -12.36 4.08
CA PHE A 183 9.21 -13.70 3.82
C PHE A 183 10.40 -13.71 2.85
N THR A 184 10.88 -12.57 2.40
CA THR A 184 12.19 -12.47 1.72
C THR A 184 13.37 -12.51 2.69
N LEU A 185 13.12 -12.45 4.01
CA LEU A 185 14.17 -12.55 5.02
C LEU A 185 14.83 -13.94 4.97
N PRO A 186 16.15 -14.04 4.79
CA PRO A 186 16.82 -15.32 4.51
C PRO A 186 16.78 -16.30 5.68
N TRP A 187 16.56 -15.82 6.90
CA TRP A 187 16.42 -16.66 8.11
C TRP A 187 14.98 -17.05 8.42
N ASP A 188 13.98 -16.49 7.73
CA ASP A 188 12.59 -16.92 7.88
C ASP A 188 12.41 -18.28 7.17
N PRO A 189 11.99 -19.34 7.87
CA PRO A 189 11.83 -20.66 7.26
C PRO A 189 10.81 -20.65 6.12
N ARG A 190 9.79 -19.79 6.18
CA ARG A 190 8.75 -19.65 5.17
C ARG A 190 9.26 -19.10 3.83
N ALA A 191 10.45 -18.55 3.81
CA ALA A 191 11.14 -18.16 2.57
C ALA A 191 11.48 -19.37 1.67
N ARG A 192 11.56 -20.59 2.25
CA ARG A 192 12.14 -21.77 1.58
C ARG A 192 11.36 -23.08 1.79
N ASP A 193 10.38 -23.13 2.66
CA ASP A 193 9.66 -24.35 3.05
C ASP A 193 8.46 -24.69 2.17
N GLY A 194 8.19 -23.86 1.14
CA GLY A 194 7.03 -24.02 0.25
C GLY A 194 5.72 -23.45 0.79
N THR A 195 5.79 -22.69 1.88
CA THR A 195 4.63 -21.92 2.36
C THR A 195 4.15 -20.94 1.28
N VAL A 196 2.87 -20.95 0.98
CA VAL A 196 2.24 -19.95 0.10
C VAL A 196 2.27 -18.59 0.82
N TRP A 197 2.84 -17.60 0.16
CA TRP A 197 2.95 -16.27 0.77
C TRP A 197 1.60 -15.54 0.70
N PRO A 198 1.01 -15.12 1.83
CA PRO A 198 -0.07 -14.16 1.79
C PRO A 198 0.46 -12.81 1.29
N GLU A 199 -0.39 -11.97 0.75
CA GLU A 199 0.03 -10.61 0.39
C GLU A 199 0.53 -9.86 1.65
N GLY A 200 1.66 -9.16 1.50
CA GLY A 200 2.15 -8.15 2.43
C GLY A 200 1.94 -6.77 1.84
N GLY A 201 1.54 -5.81 2.65
CA GLY A 201 1.31 -4.47 2.11
C GLY A 201 1.14 -3.39 3.16
N GLY A 202 1.21 -2.14 2.70
CA GLY A 202 1.15 -1.00 3.60
C GLY A 202 1.28 0.35 2.92
N VAL A 203 1.47 1.36 3.76
CA VAL A 203 1.75 2.74 3.38
C VAL A 203 3.13 3.13 3.88
N LEU A 204 3.93 3.73 3.02
CA LEU A 204 5.09 4.54 3.37
C LEU A 204 4.72 6.02 3.19
N LEU A 205 4.73 6.78 4.27
CA LEU A 205 4.47 8.22 4.29
C LEU A 205 5.73 8.95 4.73
N ARG A 206 6.23 9.86 3.88
CA ARG A 206 7.37 10.74 4.18
C ARG A 206 6.88 11.99 4.92
N LEU A 207 7.27 12.15 6.17
CA LEU A 207 6.96 13.34 6.98
C LEU A 207 8.02 14.43 6.80
N ALA A 208 9.29 14.03 6.71
CA ALA A 208 10.47 14.86 6.48
C ALA A 208 11.54 14.04 5.71
N PRO A 209 12.65 14.65 5.25
CA PRO A 209 13.71 13.92 4.55
C PRO A 209 14.26 12.70 5.30
N ASP A 210 14.26 12.76 6.62
CA ASP A 210 14.77 11.74 7.54
C ASP A 210 13.69 11.13 8.46
N GLU A 211 12.39 11.39 8.18
CA GLU A 211 11.30 10.98 9.04
C GLU A 211 10.14 10.36 8.24
N TYR A 212 9.74 9.15 8.63
CA TYR A 212 8.75 8.35 7.89
C TYR A 212 7.74 7.69 8.82
N ILE A 213 6.53 7.47 8.31
CA ILE A 213 5.58 6.51 8.86
C ILE A 213 5.53 5.29 7.93
N VAL A 214 5.64 4.11 8.52
CA VAL A 214 5.43 2.82 7.85
C VAL A 214 4.26 2.14 8.53
N ALA A 215 3.19 1.85 7.79
CA ALA A 215 2.01 1.21 8.35
C ALA A 215 1.52 0.09 7.43
N GLY A 216 1.10 -1.03 8.01
CA GLY A 216 0.62 -2.20 7.25
C GLY A 216 1.00 -3.51 7.91
N SER A 217 1.22 -4.54 7.10
CA SER A 217 1.57 -5.90 7.52
C SER A 217 2.46 -6.59 6.48
N GLY A 218 3.36 -7.48 6.91
CA GLY A 218 4.18 -8.29 6.02
C GLY A 218 5.30 -7.52 5.31
N LEU A 219 5.86 -6.48 5.93
CA LEU A 219 6.81 -5.55 5.31
C LEU A 219 8.21 -5.61 5.91
N VAL A 220 9.21 -5.40 5.06
CA VAL A 220 10.60 -5.09 5.42
C VAL A 220 11.08 -3.91 4.61
N LEU A 221 11.66 -2.89 5.25
CA LEU A 221 12.24 -1.73 4.59
C LEU A 221 13.71 -1.57 5.02
N GLU A 222 14.56 -1.24 4.04
CA GLU A 222 15.97 -0.87 4.22
C GLU A 222 16.20 0.50 3.59
N PHE A 223 17.04 1.31 4.24
CA PHE A 223 17.35 2.68 3.82
C PHE A 223 18.82 2.80 3.50
N LYS A 224 19.14 3.38 2.33
CA LYS A 224 20.53 3.59 1.87
C LYS A 224 20.66 4.92 1.16
N LYS A 225 21.80 5.59 1.30
CA LYS A 225 22.12 6.73 0.46
C LYS A 225 22.48 6.29 -0.95
N GLN A 226 22.07 7.06 -1.94
CA GLN A 226 22.53 6.84 -3.32
C GLN A 226 24.05 6.96 -3.38
N GLY A 227 24.68 6.00 -4.06
CA GLY A 227 26.16 5.94 -4.11
C GLY A 227 26.83 5.37 -2.87
N GLU A 228 26.06 4.97 -1.83
CA GLU A 228 26.58 4.15 -0.74
C GLU A 228 27.13 2.84 -1.33
N ASN A 229 28.46 2.68 -1.28
CA ASN A 229 29.09 1.48 -1.82
C ASN A 229 28.56 0.25 -1.09
N LYS A 230 27.95 -0.66 -1.84
CA LYS A 230 27.65 -2.00 -1.34
C LYS A 230 28.96 -2.58 -0.85
N MET A 231 29.11 -2.76 0.46
CA MET A 231 30.19 -3.58 0.97
C MET A 231 30.08 -4.91 0.23
N LYS A 232 31.09 -5.24 -0.58
CA LYS A 232 31.20 -6.59 -1.11
C LYS A 232 31.19 -7.48 0.14
N SER A 233 30.14 -8.29 0.27
CA SER A 233 30.04 -9.23 1.37
C SER A 233 31.36 -9.96 1.44
N SER A 234 32.09 -9.79 2.55
CA SER A 234 33.26 -10.61 2.80
C SER A 234 32.80 -12.08 2.74
N PRO A 235 33.48 -12.97 2.02
CA PRO A 235 33.10 -14.40 1.98
C PRO A 235 33.02 -15.07 3.37
N ALA A 236 33.47 -14.37 4.41
CA ALA A 236 33.45 -14.83 5.80
C ALA A 236 32.18 -14.43 6.58
N LEU A 237 31.27 -13.61 6.00
CA LEU A 237 29.99 -13.30 6.62
C LEU A 237 28.92 -14.16 5.98
N GLY A 238 28.15 -14.88 6.78
CA GLY A 238 26.94 -15.56 6.31
C GLY A 238 25.92 -14.57 5.70
N GLU A 239 24.94 -15.08 4.98
CA GLU A 239 23.85 -14.28 4.39
C GLU A 239 23.08 -13.44 5.43
N ASP A 240 23.15 -13.85 6.71
CA ASP A 240 22.63 -13.18 7.89
C ASP A 240 23.48 -12.01 8.41
N GLY A 241 24.68 -11.81 7.84
CA GLY A 241 25.62 -10.75 8.24
C GLY A 241 26.43 -11.07 9.49
N PHE A 242 26.38 -12.32 10.02
CA PHE A 242 27.22 -12.77 11.13
C PHE A 242 28.49 -13.46 10.64
N ALA A 243 29.59 -13.22 11.33
CA ALA A 243 30.83 -13.95 11.08
C ALA A 243 30.63 -15.43 11.44
N SER A 244 30.98 -16.36 10.54
CA SER A 244 30.94 -17.78 10.87
C SER A 244 31.95 -18.07 11.98
N VAL A 245 31.48 -18.67 13.08
CA VAL A 245 32.37 -19.13 14.18
C VAL A 245 33.33 -20.19 13.64
N GLY A 246 34.62 -19.88 13.57
CA GLY A 246 35.66 -20.80 13.08
C GLY A 246 36.26 -20.48 11.71
N GLY A 247 35.78 -19.46 11.00
CA GLY A 247 36.44 -18.94 9.79
C GLY A 247 37.73 -18.20 10.14
N LYS A 248 38.86 -18.50 9.46
CA LYS A 248 40.05 -17.66 9.53
C LYS A 248 39.66 -16.26 9.09
N ALA A 249 39.78 -15.28 9.98
CA ALA A 249 39.57 -13.86 9.64
C ALA A 249 40.50 -13.51 8.47
N SER A 250 39.97 -13.38 7.27
CA SER A 250 40.72 -12.74 6.20
C SER A 250 40.80 -11.27 6.60
N LYS A 251 42.00 -10.68 6.60
CA LYS A 251 42.18 -9.25 6.64
C LYS A 251 41.62 -8.67 5.35
N THR A 252 40.31 -8.48 5.30
CA THR A 252 39.68 -7.64 4.28
C THR A 252 39.98 -6.20 4.70
N GLU A 253 40.82 -5.53 3.97
CA GLU A 253 40.88 -4.08 4.02
C GLU A 253 39.45 -3.57 3.79
N ASN A 254 38.87 -2.96 4.81
CA ASN A 254 37.65 -2.23 4.68
C ASN A 254 37.94 -1.06 3.73
N SER A 255 37.77 -1.26 2.44
CA SER A 255 37.90 -0.19 1.45
C SER A 255 36.62 0.64 1.48
N TRP A 256 36.40 1.33 2.60
CA TRP A 256 35.44 2.41 2.70
C TRP A 256 35.92 3.56 1.77
N GLN A 257 35.22 3.78 0.65
CA GLN A 257 35.60 4.80 -0.31
C GLN A 257 34.96 6.17 -0.04
N GLY A 258 34.53 6.41 1.19
CA GLY A 258 34.04 7.73 1.63
C GLY A 258 32.73 8.16 0.97
N GLY A 259 31.72 8.39 1.76
CA GLY A 259 30.40 8.90 1.38
C GLY A 259 29.52 8.98 2.63
N MET A 260 28.43 9.68 2.54
CA MET A 260 27.41 9.65 3.60
C MET A 260 26.59 8.35 3.49
N ARG A 261 26.24 7.81 4.62
CA ARG A 261 25.40 6.61 4.76
C ARG A 261 24.13 6.96 5.50
N ALA A 262 23.06 6.24 5.24
CA ALA A 262 21.84 6.31 6.03
C ALA A 262 21.82 5.22 7.09
N GLY A 263 21.49 5.58 8.32
CA GLY A 263 21.27 4.66 9.42
C GLY A 263 19.87 4.86 10.02
N ILE A 264 19.29 3.81 10.57
CA ILE A 264 18.03 3.87 11.30
C ILE A 264 18.34 4.32 12.72
N GLY A 265 17.91 5.53 13.08
CA GLY A 265 18.09 6.13 14.41
C GLY A 265 17.08 5.62 15.40
N SER A 266 15.84 5.45 14.97
CA SER A 266 14.78 4.81 15.76
C SER A 266 13.67 4.23 14.92
N VAL A 267 13.06 3.16 15.42
CA VAL A 267 11.80 2.60 14.96
C VAL A 267 10.89 2.52 16.18
N ASP A 268 9.88 3.36 16.21
CA ASP A 268 8.95 3.46 17.33
C ASP A 268 7.55 3.02 16.89
N GLU A 269 6.95 2.07 17.58
CA GLU A 269 5.53 1.76 17.39
C GLU A 269 4.71 2.88 18.02
N VAL A 270 3.74 3.38 17.25
CA VAL A 270 2.94 4.56 17.63
C VAL A 270 1.47 4.34 17.32
N ASN A 271 0.62 5.10 18.05
CA ASN A 271 -0.75 5.39 17.61
C ASN A 271 -0.80 6.83 17.09
N VAL A 272 -1.78 7.11 16.22
CA VAL A 272 -2.02 8.46 15.71
C VAL A 272 -3.26 9.00 16.39
N ASN A 273 -3.15 10.18 17.00
CA ASN A 273 -4.27 10.88 17.63
C ASN A 273 -5.14 11.57 16.55
N GLU A 274 -6.34 11.99 16.90
CA GLU A 274 -7.28 12.67 16.00
C GLU A 274 -6.72 13.96 15.38
N ASP A 275 -5.80 14.63 16.06
CA ASP A 275 -5.09 15.82 15.56
C ASP A 275 -3.88 15.51 14.66
N GLY A 276 -3.60 14.22 14.44
CA GLY A 276 -2.46 13.73 13.66
C GLY A 276 -1.14 13.69 14.43
N SER A 277 -1.13 14.01 15.72
CA SER A 277 0.06 13.84 16.57
C SER A 277 0.32 12.36 16.87
N LEU A 278 1.59 12.02 17.09
CA LEU A 278 2.00 10.64 17.34
C LEU A 278 2.05 10.35 18.84
N LYS A 279 1.39 9.29 19.27
CA LYS A 279 1.45 8.76 20.63
C LYS A 279 2.37 7.55 20.65
N TYR A 280 3.51 7.69 21.30
CA TYR A 280 4.49 6.63 21.49
C TYR A 280 3.91 5.45 22.28
N ILE A 281 4.18 4.23 21.81
CA ILE A 281 3.85 2.98 22.50
C ILE A 281 5.14 2.33 23.00
N ARG A 282 6.04 1.95 22.09
CA ARG A 282 7.32 1.30 22.43
C ARG A 282 8.33 1.51 21.32
N ARG A 283 9.62 1.36 21.66
CA ARG A 283 10.71 1.29 20.69
C ARG A 283 10.95 -0.16 20.28
N LEU A 284 11.08 -0.38 18.99
CA LEU A 284 11.56 -1.63 18.44
C LEU A 284 13.09 -1.62 18.43
N ASN A 285 13.71 -2.70 18.87
CA ASN A 285 15.16 -2.83 18.91
C ASN A 285 15.61 -4.32 18.87
N GLY A 286 16.93 -4.53 18.81
CA GLY A 286 17.51 -5.86 18.79
C GLY A 286 17.04 -6.70 17.61
N ASP A 287 16.35 -7.81 17.87
CA ASP A 287 15.87 -8.69 16.80
C ASP A 287 14.66 -8.09 16.05
N GLN A 288 13.93 -7.16 16.65
CA GLN A 288 12.74 -6.56 16.03
C GLN A 288 13.07 -5.64 14.85
N ASP A 289 14.22 -4.95 14.90
CA ASP A 289 14.72 -4.07 13.85
C ASP A 289 16.03 -4.58 13.21
N HIS A 290 16.41 -5.83 13.50
CA HIS A 290 17.66 -6.44 13.08
C HIS A 290 18.88 -5.57 13.43
N GLN A 291 18.93 -5.12 14.68
CA GLN A 291 20.00 -4.25 15.20
C GLN A 291 20.16 -2.94 14.40
N GLY A 292 19.04 -2.31 14.07
CA GLY A 292 19.00 -1.04 13.33
C GLY A 292 19.22 -1.14 11.83
N ARG A 293 19.06 -2.33 11.24
CA ARG A 293 19.23 -2.52 9.79
C ARG A 293 17.92 -2.50 9.01
N HIS A 294 16.82 -2.88 9.65
CA HIS A 294 15.52 -3.04 8.99
C HIS A 294 14.41 -2.35 9.79
N VAL A 295 13.43 -1.82 9.07
CA VAL A 295 12.08 -1.57 9.60
C VAL A 295 11.24 -2.77 9.21
N ARG A 296 10.60 -3.45 10.19
CA ARG A 296 9.88 -4.70 9.95
C ARG A 296 8.50 -4.70 10.60
N ILE A 297 7.53 -5.20 9.84
CA ILE A 297 6.19 -5.54 10.35
C ILE A 297 5.92 -6.99 9.92
N PRO A 298 5.79 -7.94 10.86
CA PRO A 298 5.52 -9.34 10.52
C PRO A 298 4.22 -9.53 9.77
N VAL A 299 4.12 -10.64 9.04
CA VAL A 299 2.88 -11.04 8.36
C VAL A 299 1.79 -11.36 9.38
N GLY A 300 0.60 -10.80 9.17
CA GLY A 300 -0.55 -10.96 10.06
C GLY A 300 -0.58 -10.02 11.25
N GLU A 301 0.49 -9.28 11.51
CA GLU A 301 0.53 -8.19 12.49
C GLU A 301 0.33 -6.85 11.78
N PHE A 302 -0.57 -6.01 12.28
CA PHE A 302 -0.77 -4.65 11.75
C PHE A 302 -0.24 -3.62 12.73
N SER A 303 0.69 -2.79 12.27
CA SER A 303 1.36 -1.77 13.09
C SER A 303 1.50 -0.46 12.36
N ILE A 304 1.65 0.62 13.12
CA ILE A 304 2.07 1.94 12.63
C ILE A 304 3.42 2.23 13.28
N LEU A 305 4.46 2.35 12.46
CA LEU A 305 5.83 2.58 12.88
C LEU A 305 6.27 3.97 12.47
N HIS A 306 6.82 4.72 13.43
CA HIS A 306 7.50 5.98 13.21
C HIS A 306 8.99 5.74 13.13
N VAL A 307 9.59 6.11 12.00
CA VAL A 307 10.99 5.85 11.66
C VAL A 307 11.74 7.15 11.57
N LYS A 308 12.87 7.25 12.27
CA LYS A 308 13.82 8.36 12.14
C LYS A 308 15.15 7.83 11.65
N LEU A 309 15.68 8.50 10.66
CA LEU A 309 16.99 8.20 10.09
C LEU A 309 18.04 9.17 10.61
N TYR A 310 19.30 8.81 10.47
CA TYR A 310 20.45 9.68 10.66
C TYR A 310 21.48 9.43 9.57
N GLU A 311 22.33 10.38 9.32
CA GLU A 311 23.44 10.26 8.40
C GLU A 311 24.77 10.10 9.16
N TYR A 312 25.64 9.27 8.60
CA TYR A 312 26.96 9.04 9.14
C TYR A 312 27.98 8.73 8.03
N LYS A 313 29.28 8.85 8.35
CA LYS A 313 30.41 8.53 7.47
C LYS A 313 31.01 7.19 7.85
#